data_ccf6e960a48e740e2c84873068e03686
#
_entry.id   ccf6e960a48e740e2c84873068e03686
#
_cell.length_a   1.000
_cell.length_b   1.000
_cell.length_c   1.000
_cell.angle_alpha   90.00
_cell.angle_beta   90.00
_cell.angle_gamma   90.00
#
_symmetry.space_group_name_H-M   'P 1'
#
loop_
_entity.id
_entity.type
_entity.pdbx_description
1 polymer ?
#
loop_
_entity_poly.entity_id
_entity_poly.type
_entity_poly.pdbx_seq_one_letter_code
_entity_poly.pdbx_strand_id
1 'polypeptide(L)'
;MWKSHGRFFIFAKRVPYSFGKYETDHKHAMMAGGEVDDMDLQKNIAYNLKKIRQQQNISLDMLADQTGVSKSMLGQIERGEANPSIGVLGKITSGLHIELQELTKEPQNAFVLQRQQDLRPIKEGRSQYQIYNLFSPEEKKNFEIYQIEIMTGQSYTSGGHGLHTREYVLVSQGSLQLEVDNAVYTVEEKDSVRFDSDKAHMYRNVGEGMLVLHVVLTF
;
A
#
# COMPACT_ATOMS: atom_id res chain seq x y z
N MET A 1 19.87 0.57 -45.19
CA MET A 1 20.76 1.61 -44.63
C MET A 1 19.89 2.58 -43.82
N TRP A 2 19.63 2.28 -42.55
CA TRP A 2 19.02 3.21 -41.60
C TRP A 2 19.64 3.00 -40.24
N LYS A 3 20.48 3.96 -39.85
CA LYS A 3 20.97 4.16 -38.47
C LYS A 3 20.03 5.15 -37.80
N SER A 4 19.58 4.89 -36.58
CA SER A 4 19.38 5.95 -35.61
C SER A 4 19.41 5.36 -34.19
N HIS A 5 20.45 5.74 -33.49
CA HIS A 5 20.65 5.52 -32.08
C HIS A 5 19.89 6.61 -31.32
N GLY A 6 18.99 6.20 -30.42
CA GLY A 6 18.37 7.09 -29.44
C GLY A 6 18.53 6.50 -28.04
N ARG A 7 19.68 6.77 -27.40
CA ARG A 7 19.85 6.53 -25.97
C ARG A 7 19.20 7.68 -25.21
N PHE A 8 18.08 7.41 -24.56
CA PHE A 8 17.57 8.30 -23.52
C PHE A 8 18.29 8.02 -22.21
N PHE A 9 19.23 8.88 -21.85
CA PHE A 9 19.78 8.95 -20.51
C PHE A 9 18.88 9.84 -19.66
N ILE A 10 18.14 9.24 -18.73
CA ILE A 10 17.49 9.98 -17.67
C ILE A 10 18.54 10.24 -16.59
N PHE A 11 19.07 11.46 -16.55
CA PHE A 11 19.86 11.95 -15.43
C PHE A 11 18.94 12.23 -14.24
N ALA A 12 18.86 11.28 -13.31
CA ALA A 12 18.34 11.56 -11.98
C ALA A 12 19.37 12.41 -11.23
N LYS A 13 19.12 13.71 -11.09
CA LYS A 13 19.90 14.57 -10.18
C LYS A 13 19.70 14.05 -8.75
N ARG A 14 20.77 13.51 -8.17
CA ARG A 14 20.84 13.24 -6.74
C ARG A 14 20.77 14.56 -5.99
N VAL A 15 19.68 14.79 -5.30
CA VAL A 15 19.58 15.80 -4.24
C VAL A 15 20.13 15.17 -2.97
N PRO A 16 21.10 15.77 -2.27
CA PRO A 16 21.59 15.23 -1.01
C PRO A 16 20.55 15.49 0.08
N TYR A 17 19.79 14.47 0.45
CA TYR A 17 19.00 14.48 1.67
C TYR A 17 19.90 14.09 2.83
N SER A 18 20.09 15.00 3.77
CA SER A 18 20.67 14.68 5.07
C SER A 18 19.63 13.93 5.90
N PHE A 19 19.83 12.64 6.09
CA PHE A 19 19.03 11.85 7.02
C PHE A 19 19.39 12.25 8.46
N GLY A 20 18.47 12.96 9.13
CA GLY A 20 18.44 12.96 10.58
C GLY A 20 18.13 11.55 11.07
N LYS A 21 18.95 11.06 12.00
CA LYS A 21 18.78 9.75 12.63
C LYS A 21 17.40 9.69 13.33
N TYR A 22 16.51 8.86 12.77
CA TYR A 22 15.39 8.29 13.52
C TYR A 22 15.61 6.78 13.55
N GLU A 23 16.30 6.32 14.60
CA GLU A 23 16.21 4.94 15.05
C GLU A 23 14.81 4.77 15.64
N THR A 24 13.91 4.16 14.91
CA THR A 24 12.66 3.66 15.46
C THR A 24 12.79 2.16 15.66
N ASP A 25 12.91 1.78 16.92
CA ASP A 25 12.72 0.40 17.39
C ASP A 25 11.29 -0.07 17.08
N HIS A 26 11.10 -0.73 15.94
CA HIS A 26 9.84 -1.44 15.63
C HIS A 26 9.96 -2.92 16.04
N LYS A 27 10.03 -3.17 17.35
CA LYS A 27 9.59 -4.44 17.91
C LYS A 27 8.24 -4.23 18.62
N HIS A 28 7.25 -4.99 18.19
CA HIS A 28 5.89 -5.11 18.69
C HIS A 28 4.83 -4.25 18.00
N ALA A 29 4.22 -4.82 16.97
CA ALA A 29 2.82 -4.58 16.64
C ALA A 29 2.29 -5.70 15.73
N MET A 30 2.05 -6.86 16.30
CA MET A 30 1.06 -7.81 15.80
C MET A 30 0.60 -8.65 16.98
N MET A 31 -0.46 -8.23 17.64
CA MET A 31 -1.45 -9.08 18.37
C MET A 31 -2.49 -8.16 19.02
N ALA A 32 -3.78 -8.48 18.77
CA ALA A 32 -4.95 -8.06 19.54
C ALA A 32 -5.33 -6.56 19.48
N GLY A 33 -6.63 -6.30 19.35
CA GLY A 33 -7.29 -5.01 19.43
C GLY A 33 -6.65 -4.09 20.48
N GLY A 34 -5.64 -3.33 20.06
CA GLY A 34 -4.91 -2.43 20.91
C GLY A 34 -5.69 -1.13 21.06
N GLU A 35 -5.82 -0.67 22.31
CA GLU A 35 -6.12 0.70 22.63
C GLU A 35 -5.23 1.60 21.76
N VAL A 36 -5.84 2.50 20.99
CA VAL A 36 -5.10 3.53 20.25
C VAL A 36 -4.38 4.37 21.30
N ASP A 37 -3.06 4.32 21.35
CA ASP A 37 -2.30 5.10 22.29
C ASP A 37 -2.57 6.59 22.01
N ASP A 38 -3.04 7.33 23.01
CA ASP A 38 -3.35 8.77 22.92
C ASP A 38 -2.17 9.58 22.35
N MET A 39 -0.94 9.12 22.58
CA MET A 39 0.28 9.74 22.03
C MET A 39 0.42 9.52 20.51
N ASP A 40 -0.06 8.40 19.97
CA ASP A 40 0.01 8.16 18.54
C ASP A 40 -1.07 8.97 17.79
N LEU A 41 -2.26 9.11 18.37
CA LEU A 41 -3.31 9.95 17.81
C LEU A 41 -2.89 11.42 17.74
N GLN A 42 -2.26 11.95 18.78
CA GLN A 42 -1.76 13.32 18.80
C GLN A 42 -0.70 13.58 17.74
N LYS A 43 0.21 12.63 17.52
CA LYS A 43 1.23 12.69 16.46
C LYS A 43 0.59 12.66 15.07
N ASN A 44 -0.41 11.82 14.89
CA ASN A 44 -1.15 11.72 13.62
C ASN A 44 -1.83 13.05 13.28
N ILE A 45 -2.54 13.64 14.25
CA ILE A 45 -3.19 14.94 14.08
C ILE A 45 -2.17 16.03 13.73
N ALA A 46 -1.06 16.10 14.47
CA ALA A 46 0.01 17.08 14.23
C ALA A 46 0.57 16.99 12.79
N TYR A 47 0.91 15.78 12.38
CA TYR A 47 1.45 15.52 11.05
C TYR A 47 0.43 15.83 9.95
N ASN A 48 -0.79 15.31 10.08
CA ASN A 48 -1.82 15.45 9.05
C ASN A 48 -2.28 16.90 8.89
N LEU A 49 -2.49 17.63 10.01
CA LEU A 49 -2.86 19.04 9.96
C LEU A 49 -1.81 19.86 9.19
N LYS A 50 -0.53 19.70 9.54
CA LYS A 50 0.57 20.38 8.87
C LYS A 50 0.64 20.04 7.39
N LYS A 51 0.50 18.75 7.05
CA LYS A 51 0.53 18.25 5.67
C LYS A 51 -0.63 18.81 4.84
N ILE A 52 -1.84 18.79 5.36
CA ILE A 52 -3.04 19.31 4.67
C ILE A 52 -2.90 20.81 4.44
N ARG A 53 -2.50 21.57 5.48
CA ARG A 53 -2.27 23.02 5.35
C ARG A 53 -1.23 23.32 4.27
N GLN A 54 -0.11 22.59 4.23
CA GLN A 54 0.93 22.78 3.21
C GLN A 54 0.45 22.40 1.81
N GLN A 55 -0.35 21.33 1.67
CA GLN A 55 -0.94 20.94 0.38
C GLN A 55 -1.92 21.98 -0.16
N GLN A 56 -2.64 22.64 0.73
CA GLN A 56 -3.53 23.75 0.36
C GLN A 56 -2.78 25.10 0.18
N ASN A 57 -1.47 25.14 0.41
CA ASN A 57 -0.63 26.34 0.31
C ASN A 57 -1.11 27.51 1.19
N ILE A 58 -1.67 27.23 2.38
CA ILE A 58 -2.14 28.26 3.31
C ILE A 58 -1.18 28.44 4.49
N SER A 59 -1.07 29.68 4.97
CA SER A 59 -0.30 30.02 6.17
C SER A 59 -1.06 29.63 7.44
N LEU A 60 -0.37 29.63 8.60
CA LEU A 60 -1.06 29.47 9.90
C LEU A 60 -2.03 30.61 10.20
N ASP A 61 -1.79 31.82 9.68
CA ASP A 61 -2.72 32.94 9.84
C ASP A 61 -3.99 32.70 9.04
N MET A 62 -3.87 32.30 7.78
CA MET A 62 -5.03 31.94 6.95
C MET A 62 -5.81 30.77 7.54
N LEU A 63 -5.11 29.76 8.08
CA LEU A 63 -5.76 28.63 8.74
C LEU A 63 -6.52 29.08 9.99
N ALA A 64 -5.96 30.03 10.77
CA ALA A 64 -6.64 30.59 11.94
C ALA A 64 -7.92 31.34 11.55
N ASP A 65 -7.87 32.13 10.47
CA ASP A 65 -9.03 32.86 9.96
C ASP A 65 -10.13 31.91 9.47
N GLN A 66 -9.77 30.83 8.75
CA GLN A 66 -10.71 29.85 8.22
C GLN A 66 -11.37 28.99 9.30
N THR A 67 -10.60 28.64 10.35
CA THR A 67 -11.06 27.69 11.37
C THR A 67 -11.61 28.35 12.63
N GLY A 68 -11.32 29.62 12.85
CA GLY A 68 -11.60 30.32 14.10
C GLY A 68 -10.83 29.75 15.31
N VAL A 69 -9.70 29.09 15.06
CA VAL A 69 -8.76 28.60 16.08
C VAL A 69 -7.53 29.49 16.06
N SER A 70 -7.02 29.90 17.24
CA SER A 70 -5.89 30.81 17.28
C SER A 70 -4.64 30.24 16.60
N LYS A 71 -3.87 31.10 15.91
CA LYS A 71 -2.58 30.74 15.28
C LYS A 71 -1.64 30.02 16.26
N SER A 72 -1.58 30.49 17.51
CA SER A 72 -0.75 29.87 18.55
C SER A 72 -1.15 28.42 18.82
N MET A 73 -2.46 28.18 18.99
CA MET A 73 -3.01 26.83 19.21
C MET A 73 -2.74 25.92 18.01
N LEU A 74 -3.00 26.40 16.79
CA LEU A 74 -2.72 25.64 15.56
C LEU A 74 -1.24 25.27 15.46
N GLY A 75 -0.34 26.22 15.76
CA GLY A 75 1.10 25.97 15.77
C GLY A 75 1.51 24.95 16.82
N GLN A 76 0.92 24.97 18.02
CA GLN A 76 1.16 23.97 19.05
C GLN A 76 0.66 22.58 18.64
N ILE A 77 -0.52 22.51 17.99
CA ILE A 77 -1.04 21.25 17.48
C ILE A 77 -0.11 20.67 16.40
N GLU A 78 0.33 21.49 15.43
CA GLU A 78 1.25 21.04 14.37
C GLU A 78 2.63 20.58 14.87
N ARG A 79 3.06 21.05 16.03
CA ARG A 79 4.29 20.60 16.69
C ARG A 79 4.09 19.41 17.62
N GLY A 80 2.84 18.96 17.79
CA GLY A 80 2.50 17.88 18.72
C GLY A 80 2.63 18.30 20.20
N GLU A 81 2.58 19.60 20.50
CA GLU A 81 2.71 20.17 21.85
C GLU A 81 1.35 20.34 22.56
N ALA A 82 0.26 20.24 21.82
CA ALA A 82 -1.09 20.38 22.35
C ALA A 82 -1.98 19.22 21.85
N ASN A 83 -2.82 18.71 22.76
CA ASN A 83 -3.88 17.76 22.42
C ASN A 83 -5.19 18.54 22.21
N PRO A 84 -5.68 18.68 20.95
CA PRO A 84 -6.88 19.45 20.68
C PRO A 84 -8.13 18.73 21.17
N SER A 85 -9.06 19.48 21.77
CA SER A 85 -10.38 18.94 22.12
C SER A 85 -11.19 18.60 20.83
N ILE A 86 -12.21 17.75 20.97
CA ILE A 86 -13.12 17.41 19.85
C ILE A 86 -13.75 18.67 19.24
N GLY A 87 -14.06 19.67 20.05
CA GLY A 87 -14.60 20.95 19.56
C GLY A 87 -13.59 21.74 18.72
N VAL A 88 -12.29 21.68 19.05
CA VAL A 88 -11.22 22.29 18.25
C VAL A 88 -11.03 21.51 16.95
N LEU A 89 -11.03 20.18 17.01
CA LEU A 89 -10.96 19.33 15.80
C LEU A 89 -12.12 19.61 14.85
N GLY A 90 -13.35 19.75 15.38
CA GLY A 90 -14.53 20.10 14.60
C GLY A 90 -14.39 21.45 13.88
N LYS A 91 -13.82 22.47 14.53
CA LYS A 91 -13.54 23.76 13.90
C LYS A 91 -12.49 23.64 12.78
N ILE A 92 -11.43 22.87 13.03
CA ILE A 92 -10.37 22.66 12.04
C ILE A 92 -10.93 21.93 10.80
N THR A 93 -11.64 20.84 11.00
CA THR A 93 -12.22 20.05 9.89
C THR A 93 -13.23 20.85 9.08
N SER A 94 -14.08 21.63 9.75
CA SER A 94 -15.04 22.51 9.07
C SER A 94 -14.35 23.60 8.26
N GLY A 95 -13.33 24.27 8.83
CA GLY A 95 -12.61 25.34 8.13
C GLY A 95 -11.77 24.84 6.95
N LEU A 96 -11.22 23.62 7.04
CA LEU A 96 -10.46 22.99 5.95
C LEU A 96 -11.33 22.22 4.96
N HIS A 97 -12.63 22.04 5.23
CA HIS A 97 -13.57 21.23 4.44
C HIS A 97 -13.10 19.78 4.27
N ILE A 98 -12.65 19.16 5.37
CA ILE A 98 -12.17 17.78 5.41
C ILE A 98 -12.93 16.96 6.45
N GLU A 99 -12.83 15.65 6.36
CA GLU A 99 -13.37 14.75 7.38
C GLU A 99 -12.43 14.59 8.57
N LEU A 100 -12.97 14.31 9.76
CA LEU A 100 -12.17 14.10 10.98
C LEU A 100 -11.16 12.96 10.80
N GLN A 101 -11.52 11.93 10.07
CA GLN A 101 -10.66 10.80 9.75
C GLN A 101 -9.37 11.24 9.03
N GLU A 102 -9.43 12.29 8.22
CA GLU A 102 -8.23 12.80 7.53
C GLU A 102 -7.18 13.37 8.49
N LEU A 103 -7.60 13.88 9.64
CA LEU A 103 -6.68 14.34 10.68
C LEU A 103 -6.16 13.19 11.56
N THR A 104 -6.98 12.18 11.80
CA THR A 104 -6.71 11.14 12.81
C THR A 104 -6.05 9.89 12.26
N LYS A 105 -6.11 9.67 10.94
CA LYS A 105 -5.50 8.50 10.30
C LYS A 105 -3.99 8.45 10.49
N GLU A 106 -3.45 7.26 10.57
CA GLU A 106 -2.02 7.06 10.56
C GLU A 106 -1.37 7.67 9.32
N PRO A 107 -0.29 8.46 9.47
CA PRO A 107 0.44 8.97 8.32
C PRO A 107 0.98 7.80 7.50
N GLN A 108 0.54 7.70 6.25
CA GLN A 108 1.08 6.67 5.37
C GLN A 108 2.56 6.94 5.10
N ASN A 109 3.39 5.97 5.38
CA ASN A 109 4.80 6.04 5.07
C ASN A 109 4.98 6.14 3.55
N ALA A 110 5.67 7.19 3.09
CA ALA A 110 6.00 7.37 1.68
C ALA A 110 6.92 6.24 1.16
N PHE A 111 7.52 5.48 2.06
CA PHE A 111 8.39 4.36 1.76
C PHE A 111 8.07 3.19 2.69
N VAL A 112 7.71 2.06 2.10
CA VAL A 112 7.48 0.79 2.81
C VAL A 112 8.40 -0.25 2.19
N LEU A 113 9.24 -0.87 3.00
CA LEU A 113 10.08 -1.99 2.61
C LEU A 113 9.50 -3.27 3.21
N GLN A 114 8.97 -4.13 2.34
CA GLN A 114 8.54 -5.48 2.71
C GLN A 114 9.69 -6.46 2.50
N ARG A 115 10.14 -7.14 3.54
CA ARG A 115 11.19 -8.15 3.44
C ARG A 115 10.57 -9.54 3.47
N GLN A 116 11.02 -10.43 2.60
CA GLN A 116 10.53 -11.82 2.53
C GLN A 116 10.60 -12.53 3.89
N GLN A 117 11.65 -12.32 4.65
CA GLN A 117 11.83 -12.94 5.98
C GLN A 117 10.77 -12.53 7.02
N ASP A 118 10.13 -11.36 6.82
CA ASP A 118 9.15 -10.79 7.74
C ASP A 118 7.71 -11.15 7.32
N LEU A 119 7.54 -11.66 6.09
CA LEU A 119 6.25 -12.08 5.59
C LEU A 119 5.77 -13.37 6.28
N ARG A 120 4.47 -13.45 6.48
CA ARG A 120 3.78 -14.69 6.88
C ARG A 120 2.74 -14.98 5.82
N PRO A 121 2.59 -16.25 5.42
CA PRO A 121 1.57 -16.61 4.46
C PRO A 121 0.17 -16.36 5.06
N ILE A 122 -0.69 -15.72 4.30
CA ILE A 122 -2.10 -15.49 4.65
C ILE A 122 -2.96 -16.72 4.32
N LYS A 123 -2.44 -17.60 3.46
CA LYS A 123 -3.09 -18.86 3.07
C LYS A 123 -2.03 -19.90 2.72
N GLU A 124 -2.25 -21.11 3.23
CA GLU A 124 -1.40 -22.26 3.01
C GLU A 124 -2.24 -23.47 2.63
N GLY A 125 -1.79 -24.24 1.65
CA GLY A 125 -2.42 -25.47 1.19
C GLY A 125 -1.57 -26.70 1.52
N ARG A 126 -1.49 -27.14 2.78
CA ARG A 126 -0.77 -28.37 3.20
C ARG A 126 0.60 -28.55 2.50
N SER A 127 1.40 -27.51 2.49
CA SER A 127 2.70 -27.45 1.79
C SER A 127 2.63 -27.52 0.26
N GLN A 128 1.46 -27.35 -0.34
CA GLN A 128 1.29 -27.37 -1.80
C GLN A 128 1.46 -25.98 -2.41
N TYR A 129 1.01 -24.95 -1.69
CA TYR A 129 1.15 -23.55 -2.07
C TYR A 129 1.17 -22.64 -0.84
N GLN A 130 1.72 -21.45 -1.00
CA GLN A 130 1.70 -20.38 -0.01
C GLN A 130 1.35 -19.06 -0.68
N ILE A 131 0.54 -18.24 -0.02
CA ILE A 131 0.13 -16.92 -0.51
C ILE A 131 0.52 -15.88 0.52
N TYR A 132 1.26 -14.89 0.08
CA TYR A 132 1.70 -13.75 0.88
C TYR A 132 1.02 -12.48 0.37
N ASN A 133 0.50 -11.67 1.27
CA ASN A 133 0.09 -10.32 0.92
C ASN A 133 1.32 -9.42 1.03
N LEU A 134 1.73 -8.81 -0.08
CA LEU A 134 2.86 -7.88 -0.11
C LEU A 134 2.41 -6.46 0.23
N PHE A 135 1.27 -6.05 -0.30
CA PHE A 135 0.68 -4.75 -0.04
C PHE A 135 -0.84 -4.86 -0.01
N SER A 136 -1.42 -4.59 1.15
CA SER A 136 -2.87 -4.51 1.34
C SER A 136 -3.43 -3.22 0.75
N PRO A 137 -4.74 -3.18 0.41
CA PRO A 137 -5.37 -1.96 -0.01
C PRO A 137 -5.30 -0.93 1.12
N GLU A 138 -4.78 0.25 0.81
CA GLU A 138 -4.93 1.42 1.66
C GLU A 138 -6.26 2.09 1.35
N GLU A 139 -6.79 2.88 2.26
CA GLU A 139 -7.97 3.72 2.00
C GLU A 139 -7.82 4.48 0.67
N LYS A 140 -8.66 4.21 -0.32
CA LYS A 140 -8.66 4.78 -1.68
C LYS A 140 -7.74 4.11 -2.70
N LYS A 141 -7.05 3.02 -2.38
CA LYS A 141 -6.35 2.21 -3.39
C LYS A 141 -7.22 1.02 -3.79
N ASN A 142 -7.43 0.89 -5.08
CA ASN A 142 -8.28 -0.15 -5.64
C ASN A 142 -7.44 -1.32 -6.14
N PHE A 143 -6.38 -1.70 -5.38
CA PHE A 143 -5.55 -2.85 -5.72
C PHE A 143 -4.90 -3.50 -4.49
N GLU A 144 -4.57 -4.77 -4.64
CA GLU A 144 -3.77 -5.56 -3.71
C GLU A 144 -2.62 -6.21 -4.47
N ILE A 145 -1.50 -6.48 -3.80
CA ILE A 145 -0.36 -7.18 -4.40
C ILE A 145 -0.06 -8.43 -3.58
N TYR A 146 -0.02 -9.58 -4.27
CA TYR A 146 0.28 -10.88 -3.68
C TYR A 146 1.53 -11.51 -4.31
N GLN A 147 2.23 -12.31 -3.51
CA GLN A 147 3.14 -13.34 -4.00
C GLN A 147 2.50 -14.70 -3.76
N ILE A 148 2.46 -15.53 -4.79
CA ILE A 148 1.94 -16.90 -4.73
C ILE A 148 3.09 -17.85 -5.08
N GLU A 149 3.34 -18.80 -4.21
CA GLU A 149 4.32 -19.87 -4.42
C GLU A 149 3.57 -21.20 -4.54
N ILE A 150 3.82 -21.96 -5.61
CA ILE A 150 3.16 -23.26 -5.86
C ILE A 150 4.24 -24.32 -6.13
N MET A 151 4.19 -25.41 -5.37
CA MET A 151 5.12 -26.52 -5.54
C MET A 151 4.89 -27.24 -6.87
N THR A 152 5.92 -27.91 -7.37
CA THR A 152 5.89 -28.66 -8.64
C THR A 152 4.68 -29.60 -8.72
N GLY A 153 3.95 -29.52 -9.82
CA GLY A 153 2.77 -30.35 -10.09
C GLY A 153 1.54 -30.03 -9.26
N GLN A 154 1.62 -29.02 -8.38
CA GLN A 154 0.51 -28.60 -7.53
C GLN A 154 -0.27 -27.45 -8.16
N SER A 155 -1.43 -27.16 -7.59
CA SER A 155 -2.30 -26.07 -8.05
C SER A 155 -2.97 -25.34 -6.89
N TYR A 156 -3.34 -24.09 -7.16
CA TYR A 156 -4.18 -23.27 -6.31
C TYR A 156 -5.38 -22.80 -7.10
N THR A 157 -6.59 -23.00 -6.55
CA THR A 157 -7.83 -22.48 -7.12
C THR A 157 -8.30 -21.29 -6.31
N SER A 158 -8.47 -20.15 -6.98
CA SER A 158 -9.08 -18.96 -6.43
C SER A 158 -10.57 -18.92 -6.78
N GLY A 159 -11.38 -18.41 -5.87
CA GLY A 159 -12.76 -18.00 -6.19
C GLY A 159 -12.76 -16.71 -7.02
N GLY A 160 -13.89 -16.35 -7.59
CA GLY A 160 -14.05 -15.05 -8.20
C GLY A 160 -13.98 -13.92 -7.17
N HIS A 161 -13.40 -12.78 -7.56
CA HIS A 161 -13.18 -11.62 -6.68
C HIS A 161 -14.28 -10.56 -6.78
N GLY A 162 -15.33 -10.83 -7.56
CA GLY A 162 -16.46 -9.93 -7.78
C GLY A 162 -16.42 -9.23 -9.14
N LEU A 163 -17.49 -8.50 -9.44
CA LEU A 163 -17.63 -7.80 -10.73
C LEU A 163 -16.57 -6.69 -10.87
N HIS A 164 -16.06 -6.55 -12.10
CA HIS A 164 -15.06 -5.55 -12.49
C HIS A 164 -13.65 -5.75 -11.90
N THR A 165 -13.39 -6.89 -11.25
CA THR A 165 -12.04 -7.21 -10.77
C THR A 165 -11.16 -7.75 -11.88
N ARG A 166 -9.88 -7.43 -11.83
CA ARG A 166 -8.87 -7.89 -12.77
C ARG A 166 -7.61 -8.33 -12.04
N GLU A 167 -7.00 -9.37 -12.58
CA GLU A 167 -5.69 -9.77 -12.13
C GLU A 167 -4.65 -9.56 -13.24
N TYR A 168 -3.48 -9.06 -12.81
CA TYR A 168 -2.27 -8.98 -13.60
C TYR A 168 -1.29 -9.93 -12.96
N VAL A 169 -0.93 -11.00 -13.64
CA VAL A 169 -0.06 -12.05 -13.13
C VAL A 169 1.29 -11.98 -13.85
N LEU A 170 2.35 -11.89 -13.08
CA LEU A 170 3.73 -11.90 -13.55
C LEU A 170 4.37 -13.20 -13.09
N VAL A 171 4.87 -14.01 -13.99
CA VAL A 171 5.59 -15.25 -13.68
C VAL A 171 7.05 -14.90 -13.42
N SER A 172 7.44 -14.88 -12.14
CA SER A 172 8.80 -14.52 -11.74
C SER A 172 9.74 -15.70 -11.81
N GLN A 173 9.22 -16.91 -11.64
CA GLN A 173 9.98 -18.17 -11.74
C GLN A 173 9.02 -19.31 -12.11
N GLY A 174 9.49 -20.22 -12.97
CA GLY A 174 8.77 -21.45 -13.33
C GLY A 174 7.83 -21.29 -14.53
N SER A 175 6.90 -22.22 -14.69
CA SER A 175 5.92 -22.26 -15.77
C SER A 175 4.52 -22.42 -15.20
N LEU A 176 3.65 -21.45 -15.51
CA LEU A 176 2.26 -21.39 -15.07
C LEU A 176 1.34 -21.95 -16.14
N GLN A 177 0.45 -22.86 -15.75
CA GLN A 177 -0.78 -23.14 -16.50
C GLN A 177 -1.93 -22.42 -15.78
N LEU A 178 -2.52 -21.43 -16.44
CA LEU A 178 -3.66 -20.67 -15.96
C LEU A 178 -4.93 -21.20 -16.64
N GLU A 179 -5.90 -21.59 -15.81
CA GLU A 179 -7.24 -21.95 -16.26
C GLU A 179 -8.24 -20.87 -15.84
N VAL A 180 -8.91 -20.25 -16.80
CA VAL A 180 -9.92 -19.22 -16.61
C VAL A 180 -10.98 -19.35 -17.71
N ASP A 181 -12.28 -19.28 -17.36
CA ASP A 181 -13.41 -19.40 -18.29
C ASP A 181 -13.35 -20.65 -19.21
N ASN A 182 -12.94 -21.80 -18.68
CA ASN A 182 -12.73 -23.07 -19.40
C ASN A 182 -11.64 -23.02 -20.50
N ALA A 183 -10.85 -21.95 -20.54
CA ALA A 183 -9.68 -21.85 -21.41
C ALA A 183 -8.42 -22.06 -20.56
N VAL A 184 -7.41 -22.67 -21.18
CA VAL A 184 -6.14 -22.98 -20.55
C VAL A 184 -5.03 -22.26 -21.29
N TYR A 185 -4.22 -21.53 -20.54
CA TYR A 185 -3.09 -20.74 -21.05
C TYR A 185 -1.81 -21.18 -20.36
N THR A 186 -0.72 -21.29 -21.10
CA THR A 186 0.62 -21.46 -20.51
C THR A 186 1.34 -20.13 -20.55
N VAL A 187 1.90 -19.74 -19.41
CA VAL A 187 2.64 -18.48 -19.22
C VAL A 187 4.00 -18.84 -18.65
N GLU A 188 5.06 -18.54 -19.38
CA GLU A 188 6.41 -18.91 -19.05
C GLU A 188 7.09 -17.87 -18.14
N GLU A 189 8.26 -18.24 -17.60
CA GLU A 189 9.05 -17.34 -16.78
C GLU A 189 9.31 -16.01 -17.50
N LYS A 190 9.11 -14.87 -16.80
CA LYS A 190 9.18 -13.48 -17.26
C LYS A 190 8.05 -13.02 -18.16
N ASP A 191 7.13 -13.91 -18.52
CA ASP A 191 5.90 -13.51 -19.17
C ASP A 191 4.88 -12.98 -18.16
N SER A 192 3.86 -12.32 -18.68
CA SER A 192 2.76 -11.79 -17.88
C SER A 192 1.43 -11.94 -18.61
N VAL A 193 0.37 -12.09 -17.83
CA VAL A 193 -1.00 -12.18 -18.35
C VAL A 193 -1.93 -11.28 -17.52
N ARG A 194 -2.95 -10.77 -18.16
CA ARG A 194 -4.06 -10.07 -17.52
C ARG A 194 -5.37 -10.75 -17.89
N PHE A 195 -6.24 -10.95 -16.92
CA PHE A 195 -7.60 -11.47 -17.16
C PHE A 195 -8.60 -10.83 -16.20
N ASP A 196 -9.89 -10.90 -16.55
CA ASP A 196 -10.98 -10.51 -15.66
C ASP A 196 -11.20 -11.65 -14.65
N SER A 197 -11.09 -11.34 -13.35
CA SER A 197 -11.07 -12.31 -12.24
C SER A 197 -12.40 -12.37 -11.47
N ASP A 198 -13.50 -12.02 -12.11
CA ASP A 198 -14.85 -12.11 -11.55
C ASP A 198 -15.34 -13.55 -11.33
N LYS A 199 -14.71 -14.53 -11.99
CA LYS A 199 -15.00 -15.97 -11.87
C LYS A 199 -13.86 -16.74 -11.22
N ALA A 200 -14.17 -17.96 -10.82
CA ALA A 200 -13.16 -18.89 -10.33
C ALA A 200 -12.12 -19.22 -11.42
N HIS A 201 -10.86 -19.28 -11.00
CA HIS A 201 -9.73 -19.57 -11.85
C HIS A 201 -8.69 -20.40 -11.12
N MET A 202 -7.80 -21.10 -11.85
CA MET A 202 -6.82 -22.01 -11.26
C MET A 202 -5.42 -21.71 -11.81
N TYR A 203 -4.49 -21.65 -10.87
CA TYR A 203 -3.05 -21.59 -11.13
C TYR A 203 -2.46 -22.97 -10.88
N ARG A 204 -1.78 -23.54 -11.87
CA ARG A 204 -1.09 -24.82 -11.78
C ARG A 204 0.37 -24.66 -12.15
N ASN A 205 1.24 -25.20 -11.32
CA ASN A 205 2.66 -25.31 -11.65
C ASN A 205 2.88 -26.50 -12.57
N VAL A 206 3.32 -26.24 -13.79
CA VAL A 206 3.67 -27.27 -14.80
C VAL A 206 5.16 -27.34 -15.08
N GLY A 207 5.97 -26.52 -14.37
CA GLY A 207 7.42 -26.53 -14.42
C GLY A 207 8.04 -27.57 -13.50
N GLU A 208 9.37 -27.72 -13.59
CA GLU A 208 10.16 -28.69 -12.79
C GLU A 208 10.49 -28.19 -11.38
N GLY A 209 10.45 -26.88 -11.16
CA GLY A 209 10.74 -26.21 -9.88
C GLY A 209 9.54 -25.52 -9.26
N MET A 210 9.80 -24.74 -8.22
CA MET A 210 8.76 -23.90 -7.61
C MET A 210 8.29 -22.84 -8.61
N LEU A 211 6.98 -22.66 -8.72
CA LEU A 211 6.37 -21.53 -9.44
C LEU A 211 6.21 -20.36 -8.48
N VAL A 212 6.72 -19.19 -8.87
CA VAL A 212 6.58 -17.94 -8.13
C VAL A 212 5.87 -16.92 -8.99
N LEU A 213 4.72 -16.48 -8.53
CA LEU A 213 3.88 -15.47 -9.19
C LEU A 213 3.83 -14.20 -8.36
N HIS A 214 3.83 -13.05 -9.04
CA HIS A 214 3.36 -11.80 -8.45
C HIS A 214 2.04 -11.42 -9.09
N VAL A 215 1.03 -11.22 -8.25
CA VAL A 215 -0.34 -10.95 -8.69
C VAL A 215 -0.78 -9.59 -8.19
N VAL A 216 -1.21 -8.72 -9.10
CA VAL A 216 -1.87 -7.46 -8.77
C VAL A 216 -3.36 -7.64 -9.05
N LEU A 217 -4.17 -7.64 -7.98
CA LEU A 217 -5.63 -7.67 -8.04
C LEU A 217 -6.15 -6.24 -7.99
N THR A 218 -6.99 -5.85 -8.94
CA THR A 218 -7.63 -4.52 -8.99
C THR A 218 -9.15 -4.65 -8.89
N PHE A 219 -9.78 -3.64 -8.22
CA PHE A 219 -11.22 -3.60 -7.97
C PHE A 219 -11.89 -2.44 -8.72
#